data_c4224a93e1f0c422325e604661f0a379
#
_entry.id   c4224a93e1f0c422325e604661f0a379
#
_cell.length_a   1.000
_cell.length_b   1.000
_cell.length_c   1.000
_cell.angle_alpha   90.00
_cell.angle_beta   90.00
_cell.angle_gamma   90.00
#
_symmetry.space_group_name_H-M   'P 1'
#
loop_
_entity.id
_entity.type
_entity.pdbx_description
1 polymer ?
#
loop_
_entity_poly.entity_id
_entity_poly.type
_entity_poly.pdbx_seq_one_letter_code
_entity_poly.pdbx_strand_id
1 'polypeptide(L)'
;MAFCPNCGSQAQGAFCPNCGTSIAAGSGAAGAASMPNPGVPPPPVAASGLEPHIAGALCYTPFAIGLIASIIFILVAPYNQNKFVRFSAFQSLFLHLGMIVAFVALGIVATIITLVLHFLGFLLVILYPVLWLGILVIMLFMMYKAFNNETVKLPFIGDLAQKQA
;
A
#
# COMPACT_ATOMS: atom_id res chain seq x y z
N MET A 1 7.10 -42.79 7.39
CA MET A 1 7.81 -41.59 6.92
C MET A 1 6.77 -40.73 6.22
N ALA A 2 6.54 -39.50 6.69
CA ALA A 2 5.57 -38.57 6.09
C ALA A 2 6.28 -37.60 5.14
N PHE A 3 5.65 -37.27 4.04
CA PHE A 3 6.14 -36.22 3.12
C PHE A 3 5.43 -34.91 3.42
N CYS A 4 6.17 -33.83 3.40
CA CYS A 4 5.61 -32.50 3.59
C CYS A 4 4.68 -32.13 2.42
N PRO A 5 3.40 -31.78 2.69
CA PRO A 5 2.47 -31.42 1.62
C PRO A 5 2.82 -30.12 0.89
N ASN A 6 3.68 -29.29 1.49
CA ASN A 6 4.04 -27.98 0.93
C ASN A 6 5.33 -28.02 0.07
N CYS A 7 6.35 -28.83 0.43
CA CYS A 7 7.63 -28.84 -0.29
C CYS A 7 8.07 -30.24 -0.74
N GLY A 8 7.31 -31.31 -0.45
CA GLY A 8 7.61 -32.68 -0.86
C GLY A 8 8.80 -33.36 -0.16
N SER A 9 9.49 -32.69 0.77
CA SER A 9 10.62 -33.27 1.49
C SER A 9 10.18 -34.27 2.56
N GLN A 10 10.99 -35.31 2.82
CA GLN A 10 10.72 -36.27 3.90
C GLN A 10 10.88 -35.58 5.26
N ALA A 11 9.91 -35.81 6.14
CA ALA A 11 9.93 -35.25 7.48
C ALA A 11 9.60 -36.32 8.51
N GLN A 12 10.38 -36.33 9.59
CA GLN A 12 10.28 -37.29 10.69
C GLN A 12 9.75 -36.69 11.99
N GLY A 13 9.30 -35.43 11.96
CA GLY A 13 8.81 -34.69 13.13
C GLY A 13 7.50 -33.97 12.90
N ALA A 14 7.07 -33.17 13.89
CA ALA A 14 5.87 -32.36 13.84
C ALA A 14 5.99 -31.16 12.83
N PHE A 15 7.20 -30.85 12.43
CA PHE A 15 7.50 -29.74 11.50
C PHE A 15 8.47 -30.20 10.42
N CYS A 16 8.29 -29.68 9.21
CA CYS A 16 9.20 -29.93 8.09
C CYS A 16 10.54 -29.20 8.32
N PRO A 17 11.68 -29.89 8.28
CA PRO A 17 13.00 -29.25 8.47
C PRO A 17 13.39 -28.31 7.32
N ASN A 18 12.74 -28.43 6.16
CA ASN A 18 13.09 -27.65 4.97
C ASN A 18 12.23 -26.37 4.80
N CYS A 19 10.94 -26.40 5.16
CA CYS A 19 10.04 -25.26 4.98
C CYS A 19 9.29 -24.83 6.26
N GLY A 20 9.51 -25.47 7.39
CA GLY A 20 8.89 -25.12 8.66
C GLY A 20 7.39 -25.43 8.78
N THR A 21 6.76 -25.99 7.74
CA THR A 21 5.33 -26.32 7.76
C THR A 21 5.05 -27.43 8.76
N SER A 22 4.01 -27.31 9.59
CA SER A 22 3.58 -28.34 10.52
C SER A 22 3.03 -29.55 9.77
N ILE A 23 3.59 -30.72 10.04
CA ILE A 23 3.18 -32.01 9.48
C ILE A 23 2.37 -32.75 10.54
N ALA A 24 1.31 -32.14 11.03
CA ALA A 24 0.38 -32.85 11.91
C ALA A 24 -0.31 -33.93 11.10
N ALA A 25 -0.06 -35.17 11.48
CA ALA A 25 -0.63 -36.35 10.84
C ALA A 25 -2.14 -36.23 10.70
N GLY A 26 -2.60 -36.33 9.46
CA GLY A 26 -4.01 -36.44 9.18
C GLY A 26 -4.60 -37.70 9.84
N SER A 27 -5.40 -37.50 10.83
CA SER A 27 -6.49 -38.41 11.19
C SER A 27 -7.48 -37.61 12.04
N GLY A 28 -8.70 -37.59 11.55
CA GLY A 28 -9.80 -36.82 12.08
C GLY A 28 -10.10 -37.10 13.55
N ALA A 29 -10.42 -36.07 14.25
CA ALA A 29 -11.40 -36.08 15.33
C ALA A 29 -11.74 -34.60 15.66
N ALA A 30 -13.02 -34.35 15.68
CA ALA A 30 -13.60 -33.09 16.12
C ALA A 30 -13.26 -32.81 17.60
N GLY A 31 -13.00 -31.52 17.89
CA GLY A 31 -13.30 -30.95 19.19
C GLY A 31 -12.37 -31.34 20.33
N ALA A 32 -11.20 -30.72 20.42
CA ALA A 32 -10.55 -30.52 21.71
C ALA A 32 -9.98 -29.10 21.73
N ALA A 33 -10.50 -28.26 22.61
CA ALA A 33 -9.95 -26.97 22.93
C ALA A 33 -8.49 -27.16 23.39
N SER A 34 -7.52 -26.83 22.54
CA SER A 34 -6.11 -26.88 22.89
C SER A 34 -5.80 -25.78 23.88
N MET A 35 -5.40 -26.19 25.10
CA MET A 35 -4.82 -25.27 26.07
C MET A 35 -3.62 -24.52 25.46
N PRO A 36 -3.46 -23.24 25.76
CA PRO A 36 -2.36 -22.45 25.24
C PRO A 36 -1.04 -22.99 25.82
N ASN A 37 -0.18 -23.45 24.90
CA ASN A 37 1.20 -23.81 25.23
C ASN A 37 1.99 -22.54 25.52
N PRO A 38 2.55 -22.32 26.73
CA PRO A 38 3.17 -21.04 27.13
C PRO A 38 4.47 -20.68 26.39
N GLY A 39 4.87 -21.40 25.38
CA GLY A 39 6.11 -21.15 24.60
C GLY A 39 5.91 -20.89 23.10
N VAL A 40 4.68 -20.90 22.59
CA VAL A 40 4.41 -20.62 21.17
C VAL A 40 3.83 -19.20 21.10
N PRO A 41 4.47 -18.26 20.38
CA PRO A 41 3.82 -16.98 20.11
C PRO A 41 2.44 -17.29 19.50
N PRO A 42 1.37 -16.62 19.95
CA PRO A 42 0.06 -16.85 19.37
C PRO A 42 0.18 -16.67 17.84
N PRO A 43 -0.49 -17.53 17.05
CA PRO A 43 -0.55 -17.32 15.61
C PRO A 43 -1.01 -15.88 15.40
N PRO A 44 -0.43 -15.14 14.43
CA PRO A 44 -0.85 -13.79 14.17
C PRO A 44 -2.36 -13.83 14.01
N VAL A 45 -3.06 -13.22 14.96
CA VAL A 45 -4.51 -13.12 14.95
C VAL A 45 -4.78 -12.56 13.56
N ALA A 46 -5.54 -13.30 12.75
CA ALA A 46 -5.97 -12.79 11.45
C ALA A 46 -6.66 -11.47 11.78
N ALA A 47 -5.92 -10.37 11.65
CA ALA A 47 -6.42 -9.07 11.98
C ALA A 47 -7.63 -8.88 11.07
N SER A 48 -8.79 -8.68 11.65
CA SER A 48 -10.04 -8.40 10.97
C SER A 48 -9.96 -7.01 10.30
N GLY A 49 -9.04 -6.89 9.36
CA GLY A 49 -8.71 -5.68 8.61
C GLY A 49 -8.61 -5.97 7.13
N LEU A 50 -8.55 -4.93 6.31
CA LEU A 50 -8.30 -5.06 4.88
C LEU A 50 -6.95 -5.73 4.63
N GLU A 51 -6.90 -6.55 3.59
CA GLU A 51 -5.64 -7.14 3.14
C GLU A 51 -4.63 -6.05 2.75
N PRO A 52 -3.33 -6.24 3.00
CA PRO A 52 -2.32 -5.20 2.79
C PRO A 52 -2.30 -4.60 1.39
N HIS A 53 -2.55 -5.40 0.35
CA HIS A 53 -2.60 -4.91 -1.03
C HIS A 53 -3.81 -4.01 -1.30
N ILE A 54 -4.96 -4.31 -0.69
CA ILE A 54 -6.16 -3.46 -0.80
C ILE A 54 -5.93 -2.15 -0.04
N ALA A 55 -5.36 -2.22 1.17
CA ALA A 55 -5.02 -1.03 1.95
C ALA A 55 -4.00 -0.14 1.20
N GLY A 56 -2.94 -0.74 0.63
CA GLY A 56 -1.97 -0.04 -0.19
C GLY A 56 -2.58 0.61 -1.43
N ALA A 57 -3.48 -0.10 -2.13
CA ALA A 57 -4.17 0.44 -3.30
C ALA A 57 -5.12 1.60 -2.92
N LEU A 58 -5.81 1.51 -1.78
CA LEU A 58 -6.73 2.54 -1.31
C LEU A 58 -6.02 3.87 -1.04
N CYS A 59 -4.74 3.85 -0.65
CA CYS A 59 -3.93 5.06 -0.48
C CYS A 59 -3.82 5.87 -1.78
N TYR A 60 -3.78 5.22 -2.94
CA TYR A 60 -3.64 5.87 -4.25
C TYR A 60 -4.98 6.24 -4.91
N THR A 61 -6.11 6.12 -4.19
CA THR A 61 -7.38 6.61 -4.71
C THR A 61 -7.30 8.12 -4.98
N PRO A 62 -7.76 8.57 -6.15
CA PRO A 62 -7.74 9.99 -6.46
C PRO A 62 -8.62 10.81 -5.50
N PHE A 63 -8.35 12.11 -5.41
CA PHE A 63 -9.00 13.06 -4.51
C PHE A 63 -8.70 12.87 -3.02
N ALA A 64 -9.50 13.50 -2.18
CA ALA A 64 -9.34 13.51 -0.73
C ALA A 64 -9.43 12.11 -0.09
N ILE A 65 -10.06 11.14 -0.75
CA ILE A 65 -10.22 9.78 -0.23
C ILE A 65 -8.87 9.12 -0.01
N GLY A 66 -7.97 9.18 -0.99
CA GLY A 66 -6.63 8.59 -0.88
C GLY A 66 -5.77 9.27 0.19
N LEU A 67 -5.89 10.59 0.32
CA LEU A 67 -5.19 11.34 1.36
C LEU A 67 -5.68 10.95 2.76
N ILE A 68 -7.00 10.88 2.96
CA ILE A 68 -7.60 10.47 4.24
C ILE A 68 -7.24 9.03 4.56
N ALA A 69 -7.35 8.11 3.59
CA ALA A 69 -6.96 6.71 3.76
C ALA A 69 -5.49 6.58 4.15
N SER A 70 -4.60 7.31 3.50
CA SER A 70 -3.16 7.31 3.82
C SER A 70 -2.89 7.75 5.26
N ILE A 71 -3.55 8.81 5.73
CA ILE A 71 -3.42 9.28 7.11
C ILE A 71 -3.95 8.22 8.09
N ILE A 72 -5.11 7.64 7.82
CA ILE A 72 -5.70 6.61 8.68
C ILE A 72 -4.76 5.40 8.79
N PHE A 73 -4.22 4.91 7.67
CA PHE A 73 -3.36 3.73 7.68
C PHE A 73 -1.98 3.97 8.31
N ILE A 74 -1.51 5.22 8.37
CA ILE A 74 -0.31 5.57 9.12
C ILE A 74 -0.58 5.55 10.63
N LEU A 75 -1.78 5.95 11.07
CA LEU A 75 -2.12 6.11 12.48
C LEU A 75 -2.71 4.85 13.13
N VAL A 76 -3.44 4.04 12.36
CA VAL A 76 -4.23 2.92 12.90
C VAL A 76 -3.48 1.60 12.79
N ALA A 77 -3.38 0.90 13.93
CA ALA A 77 -2.97 -0.50 13.94
C ALA A 77 -4.12 -1.40 13.40
N PRO A 78 -3.84 -2.47 12.66
CA PRO A 78 -2.54 -3.09 12.42
C PRO A 78 -1.77 -2.56 11.19
N TYR A 79 -2.34 -1.62 10.43
CA TYR A 79 -1.80 -1.16 9.14
C TYR A 79 -0.45 -0.47 9.28
N ASN A 80 -0.25 0.30 10.36
CA ASN A 80 0.99 1.02 10.64
C ASN A 80 2.19 0.09 10.95
N GLN A 81 1.94 -1.20 11.21
CA GLN A 81 2.98 -2.19 11.46
C GLN A 81 3.45 -2.90 10.17
N ASN A 82 2.66 -2.83 9.11
CA ASN A 82 2.99 -3.42 7.83
C ASN A 82 3.83 -2.47 7.00
N LYS A 83 5.09 -2.85 6.72
CA LYS A 83 6.04 -2.03 5.96
C LYS A 83 5.53 -1.65 4.56
N PHE A 84 4.82 -2.56 3.88
CA PHE A 84 4.26 -2.29 2.56
C PHE A 84 3.18 -1.20 2.62
N VAL A 85 2.24 -1.31 3.58
CA VAL A 85 1.16 -0.33 3.76
C VAL A 85 1.71 1.02 4.19
N ARG A 86 2.65 1.05 5.14
CA ARG A 86 3.34 2.29 5.55
C ARG A 86 4.03 2.97 4.40
N PHE A 87 4.82 2.24 3.62
CA PHE A 87 5.49 2.79 2.45
C PHE A 87 4.50 3.38 1.46
N SER A 88 3.44 2.64 1.09
CA SER A 88 2.40 3.10 0.18
C SER A 88 1.67 4.34 0.71
N ALA A 89 1.37 4.37 2.01
CA ALA A 89 0.69 5.49 2.65
C ALA A 89 1.55 6.76 2.67
N PHE A 90 2.83 6.67 3.05
CA PHE A 90 3.74 7.83 3.01
C PHE A 90 3.99 8.31 1.59
N GLN A 91 4.21 7.40 0.64
CA GLN A 91 4.42 7.78 -0.76
C GLN A 91 3.19 8.47 -1.34
N SER A 92 1.99 7.96 -1.06
CA SER A 92 0.73 8.58 -1.47
C SER A 92 0.51 9.95 -0.81
N LEU A 93 0.79 10.07 0.48
CA LEU A 93 0.67 11.34 1.21
C LEU A 93 1.57 12.42 0.60
N PHE A 94 2.84 12.10 0.34
CA PHE A 94 3.77 13.02 -0.31
C PHE A 94 3.36 13.35 -1.75
N LEU A 95 2.80 12.38 -2.48
CA LEU A 95 2.29 12.60 -3.83
C LEU A 95 1.12 13.58 -3.83
N HIS A 96 0.13 13.39 -2.94
CA HIS A 96 -1.01 14.28 -2.80
C HIS A 96 -0.59 15.69 -2.37
N LEU A 97 0.30 15.80 -1.38
CA LEU A 97 0.82 17.09 -0.91
C LEU A 97 1.59 17.81 -2.01
N GLY A 98 2.49 17.11 -2.70
CA GLY A 98 3.23 17.65 -3.84
C GLY A 98 2.33 18.13 -4.96
N MET A 99 1.28 17.36 -5.25
CA MET A 99 0.26 17.74 -6.24
C MET A 99 -0.49 18.99 -5.84
N ILE A 100 -0.93 19.12 -4.59
CA ILE A 100 -1.60 20.33 -4.09
C ILE A 100 -0.70 21.55 -4.24
N VAL A 101 0.55 21.46 -3.80
CA VAL A 101 1.52 22.55 -3.92
C VAL A 101 1.76 22.93 -5.39
N ALA A 102 1.93 21.93 -6.27
CA ALA A 102 2.14 22.16 -7.69
C ALA A 102 0.93 22.85 -8.35
N PHE A 103 -0.29 22.42 -8.03
CA PHE A 103 -1.50 23.05 -8.59
C PHE A 103 -1.73 24.47 -8.05
N VAL A 104 -1.44 24.71 -6.78
CA VAL A 104 -1.52 26.07 -6.20
C VAL A 104 -0.49 27.00 -6.88
N ALA A 105 0.76 26.55 -7.00
CA ALA A 105 1.80 27.34 -7.67
C ALA A 105 1.44 27.59 -9.15
N LEU A 106 1.00 26.57 -9.87
CA LEU A 106 0.58 26.70 -11.26
C LEU A 106 -0.63 27.64 -11.39
N GLY A 107 -1.58 27.58 -10.47
CA GLY A 107 -2.75 28.47 -10.44
C GLY A 107 -2.37 29.92 -10.25
N ILE A 108 -1.43 30.23 -9.35
CA ILE A 108 -0.91 31.59 -9.14
C ILE A 108 -0.24 32.11 -10.41
N VAL A 109 0.66 31.31 -10.99
CA VAL A 109 1.36 31.67 -12.23
C VAL A 109 0.37 31.86 -13.38
N ALA A 110 -0.60 30.97 -13.53
CA ALA A 110 -1.63 31.07 -14.55
C ALA A 110 -2.47 32.34 -14.40
N THR A 111 -2.85 32.71 -13.17
CA THR A 111 -3.59 33.94 -12.89
C THR A 111 -2.80 35.18 -13.30
N ILE A 112 -1.51 35.26 -12.93
CA ILE A 112 -0.64 36.39 -13.29
C ILE A 112 -0.52 36.50 -14.81
N ILE A 113 -0.25 35.38 -15.50
CA ILE A 113 -0.12 35.36 -16.96
C ILE A 113 -1.43 35.78 -17.64
N THR A 114 -2.58 35.32 -17.15
CA THR A 114 -3.89 35.67 -17.73
C THR A 114 -4.21 37.16 -17.54
N LEU A 115 -3.83 37.75 -16.42
CA LEU A 115 -4.01 39.18 -16.17
C LEU A 115 -3.16 40.07 -17.11
N VAL A 116 -1.94 39.61 -17.43
CA VAL A 116 -1.02 40.37 -18.28
C VAL A 116 -1.22 40.09 -19.77
N LEU A 117 -1.48 38.85 -20.12
CA LEU A 117 -1.56 38.34 -21.50
C LEU A 117 -2.82 37.52 -21.70
N HIS A 118 -3.96 38.15 -21.93
CA HIS A 118 -5.26 37.46 -22.09
C HIS A 118 -5.25 36.35 -23.12
N PHE A 119 -4.46 36.43 -24.18
CA PHE A 119 -4.34 35.42 -25.22
C PHE A 119 -3.66 34.12 -24.70
N LEU A 120 -2.65 34.23 -23.82
CA LEU A 120 -2.00 33.07 -23.24
C LEU A 120 -2.90 32.31 -22.21
N GLY A 121 -3.86 33.00 -21.62
CA GLY A 121 -4.83 32.40 -20.71
C GLY A 121 -5.61 31.24 -21.36
N PHE A 122 -5.96 31.38 -22.63
CA PHE A 122 -6.64 30.33 -23.38
C PHE A 122 -5.79 29.04 -23.51
N LEU A 123 -4.49 29.16 -23.71
CA LEU A 123 -3.58 28.02 -23.78
C LEU A 123 -3.50 27.29 -22.42
N LEU A 124 -3.53 28.02 -21.31
CA LEU A 124 -3.48 27.44 -19.96
C LEU A 124 -4.77 26.68 -19.62
N VAL A 125 -5.93 27.09 -20.13
CA VAL A 125 -7.19 26.37 -19.98
C VAL A 125 -7.13 24.97 -20.60
N ILE A 126 -6.39 24.80 -21.70
CA ILE A 126 -6.19 23.48 -22.32
C ILE A 126 -5.10 22.67 -21.58
N LEU A 127 -4.04 23.33 -21.14
CA LEU A 127 -2.92 22.66 -20.47
C LEU A 127 -3.32 22.08 -19.11
N TYR A 128 -4.18 22.76 -18.36
CA TYR A 128 -4.60 22.36 -17.02
C TYR A 128 -5.28 20.97 -16.98
N PRO A 129 -6.31 20.68 -17.79
CA PRO A 129 -6.93 19.35 -17.83
C PRO A 129 -5.99 18.25 -18.33
N VAL A 130 -5.04 18.56 -19.21
CA VAL A 130 -4.05 17.58 -19.70
C VAL A 130 -3.12 17.17 -18.56
N LEU A 131 -2.63 18.12 -17.78
CA LEU A 131 -1.81 17.84 -16.59
C LEU A 131 -2.60 17.04 -15.55
N TRP A 132 -3.85 17.44 -15.31
CA TRP A 132 -4.72 16.74 -14.37
C TRP A 132 -4.97 15.28 -14.78
N LEU A 133 -5.24 15.05 -16.08
CA LEU A 133 -5.40 13.71 -16.63
C LEU A 133 -4.11 12.89 -16.49
N GLY A 134 -2.94 13.47 -16.73
CA GLY A 134 -1.65 12.81 -16.54
C GLY A 134 -1.43 12.35 -15.10
N ILE A 135 -1.74 13.20 -14.13
CA ILE A 135 -1.65 12.85 -12.69
C ILE A 135 -2.64 11.74 -12.35
N LEU A 136 -3.87 11.81 -12.84
CA LEU A 136 -4.88 10.77 -12.63
C LEU A 136 -4.41 9.42 -13.15
N VAL A 137 -3.80 9.38 -14.33
CA VAL A 137 -3.22 8.14 -14.89
C VAL A 137 -2.11 7.59 -13.99
N ILE A 138 -1.23 8.45 -13.48
CA ILE A 138 -0.16 8.04 -12.56
C ILE A 138 -0.77 7.45 -11.27
N MET A 139 -1.78 8.08 -10.70
CA MET A 139 -2.46 7.59 -9.49
C MET A 139 -3.12 6.23 -9.73
N LEU A 140 -3.83 6.06 -10.83
CA LEU A 140 -4.44 4.77 -11.20
C LEU A 140 -3.39 3.68 -11.44
N PHE A 141 -2.27 4.03 -12.08
CA PHE A 141 -1.16 3.12 -12.27
C PHE A 141 -0.55 2.67 -10.94
N MET A 142 -0.33 3.60 -10.01
CA MET A 142 0.18 3.29 -8.68
C MET A 142 -0.81 2.45 -7.86
N MET A 143 -2.10 2.75 -7.97
CA MET A 143 -3.17 1.96 -7.36
C MET A 143 -3.17 0.52 -7.87
N TYR A 144 -3.07 0.33 -9.19
CA TYR A 144 -2.99 -0.98 -9.82
C TYR A 144 -1.75 -1.77 -9.35
N LYS A 145 -0.59 -1.14 -9.30
CA LYS A 145 0.65 -1.76 -8.82
C LYS A 145 0.57 -2.16 -7.35
N ALA A 146 0.05 -1.28 -6.51
CA ALA A 146 -0.15 -1.59 -5.08
C ALA A 146 -1.15 -2.73 -4.88
N PHE A 147 -2.20 -2.81 -5.70
CA PHE A 147 -3.15 -3.93 -5.66
C PHE A 147 -2.49 -5.27 -5.99
N ASN A 148 -1.48 -5.28 -6.87
CA ASN A 148 -0.70 -6.48 -7.20
C ASN A 148 0.46 -6.75 -6.20
N ASN A 149 0.49 -6.10 -5.04
CA ASN A 149 1.59 -6.18 -4.05
C ASN A 149 2.96 -5.74 -4.60
N GLU A 150 2.99 -4.93 -5.65
CA GLU A 150 4.22 -4.41 -6.22
C GLU A 150 4.53 -3.02 -5.65
N THR A 151 5.73 -2.84 -5.11
CA THR A 151 6.21 -1.55 -4.65
C THR A 151 6.92 -0.82 -5.80
N VAL A 152 6.28 0.20 -6.34
CA VAL A 152 6.91 1.10 -7.30
C VAL A 152 7.40 2.34 -6.57
N LYS A 153 8.69 2.62 -6.67
CA LYS A 153 9.29 3.83 -6.11
C LYS A 153 9.20 4.96 -7.11
N LEU A 154 8.49 6.02 -6.75
CA LEU A 154 8.52 7.25 -7.52
C LEU A 154 9.88 7.96 -7.31
N PRO A 155 10.46 8.55 -8.35
CA PRO A 155 11.69 9.33 -8.21
C PRO A 155 11.44 10.47 -7.20
N PHE A 156 12.40 10.73 -6.33
CA PHE A 156 12.39 11.70 -5.22
C PHE A 156 11.40 11.37 -4.08
N ILE A 157 10.12 11.15 -4.38
CA ILE A 157 9.06 10.88 -3.39
C ILE A 157 9.23 9.49 -2.75
N GLY A 158 9.61 8.49 -3.54
CA GLY A 158 9.79 7.12 -3.07
C GLY A 158 10.92 6.99 -2.05
N ASP A 159 12.02 7.71 -2.25
CA ASP A 159 13.14 7.70 -1.30
C ASP A 159 12.77 8.39 0.02
N LEU A 160 11.98 9.45 -0.04
CA LEU A 160 11.46 10.14 1.14
C LEU A 160 10.51 9.22 1.94
N ALA A 161 9.60 8.56 1.24
CA ALA A 161 8.65 7.62 1.84
C ALA A 161 9.37 6.43 2.49
N GLN A 162 10.43 5.92 1.87
CA GLN A 162 11.19 4.80 2.39
C GLN A 162 11.93 5.13 3.70
N LYS A 163 12.35 6.38 3.89
CA LYS A 163 12.98 6.83 5.14
C LYS A 163 12.00 6.92 6.31
N GLN A 164 10.70 7.03 6.03
CA GLN A 164 9.64 7.18 7.03
C GLN A 164 8.89 5.84 7.30
N ALA A 165 9.00 4.87 6.39
CA ALA A 165 8.38 3.57 6.52
C ALA A 165 9.24 2.57 7.30
#